data_ec5fa97398c6b58c29cd9db78f91cd58
#
_entry.id   ec5fa97398c6b58c29cd9db78f91cd58
#
_cell.length_a   1.000
_cell.length_b   1.000
_cell.length_c   1.000
_cell.angle_alpha   90.00
_cell.angle_beta   90.00
_cell.angle_gamma   90.00
#
_symmetry.space_group_name_H-M   'P 1'
#
loop_
_entity.id
_entity.type
_entity.pdbx_description
1 polymer ?
#
loop_
_entity_poly.entity_id
_entity_poly.type
_entity_poly.pdbx_seq_one_letter_code
_entity_poly.pdbx_strand_id
1 'polypeptide(L)'
;ILDKEGEGDSLSVESLNGKYTINDILVTSNNDKWINISRPTSQACLTVVTNSNSLDEATSYEFKNFIDTDNNDFSPNNYTCMAEDKNGYIWIGTNKGAIYLTNPKLATTENNQSMRCTRVKLINEEGIPYYFLDNTIITTIKVDNGNRKWIGTDGSGVYVLSEDNQEIVHQFNTSNSPLLSDKIYSIEINENTGEVFIGSDKGLVSYKGEATKGKDDYSDVY
;
A
#
# COMPACT_ATOMS: atom_id res chain seq x y z
N ILE A 1 6.23 -2.59 21.33
CA ILE A 1 6.07 -4.00 21.73
C ILE A 1 5.70 -3.99 23.22
N LEU A 2 4.52 -4.49 23.56
CA LEU A 2 4.14 -4.69 24.95
C LEU A 2 4.98 -5.84 25.50
N ASP A 3 5.61 -5.64 26.65
CA ASP A 3 6.29 -6.73 27.36
C ASP A 3 5.29 -7.70 28.00
N LYS A 4 5.80 -8.75 28.66
CA LYS A 4 4.96 -9.77 29.31
C LYS A 4 4.13 -9.22 30.50
N GLU A 5 4.42 -8.02 30.97
CA GLU A 5 3.75 -7.35 32.09
C GLU A 5 2.80 -6.24 31.62
N GLY A 6 2.70 -6.04 30.28
CA GLY A 6 1.84 -5.02 29.68
C GLY A 6 2.50 -3.64 29.65
N GLU A 7 3.75 -3.52 30.03
CA GLU A 7 4.55 -2.33 29.79
C GLU A 7 5.06 -2.36 28.34
N GLY A 8 4.85 -1.33 27.60
CA GLY A 8 5.26 -1.20 26.21
C GLY A 8 6.14 0.01 26.03
N ASP A 9 7.14 -0.12 25.19
CA ASP A 9 7.87 1.03 24.67
C ASP A 9 6.91 1.88 23.85
N SER A 10 6.78 3.14 24.21
CA SER A 10 6.03 4.10 23.41
C SER A 10 7.01 4.89 22.57
N LEU A 11 6.84 4.89 21.25
CA LEU A 11 7.31 5.99 20.42
C LEU A 11 6.50 7.22 20.87
N SER A 12 7.06 7.98 21.82
CA SER A 12 6.45 9.24 22.19
C SER A 12 6.63 10.17 21.00
N VAL A 13 5.52 10.48 20.38
CA VAL A 13 5.42 11.43 19.29
C VAL A 13 5.43 12.85 19.86
N GLU A 14 6.14 13.09 20.97
CA GLU A 14 6.32 14.41 21.59
C GLU A 14 7.03 15.39 20.66
N SER A 15 7.83 14.87 19.71
CA SER A 15 8.34 15.69 18.60
C SER A 15 7.24 16.12 17.62
N LEU A 16 6.06 15.54 17.70
CA LEU A 16 4.92 15.87 16.87
C LEU A 16 4.05 16.91 17.59
N ASN A 17 4.56 18.09 17.82
CA ASN A 17 3.84 19.24 18.40
C ASN A 17 2.56 19.54 17.63
N GLY A 18 1.47 18.80 17.85
CA GLY A 18 0.19 19.07 17.21
C GLY A 18 -0.57 17.82 16.78
N LYS A 19 -1.72 18.02 16.27
CA LYS A 19 -2.72 17.04 15.92
C LYS A 19 -2.28 16.17 14.72
N TYR A 20 -1.73 14.99 15.00
CA TYR A 20 -1.38 14.01 13.99
C TYR A 20 -2.34 12.83 14.05
N THR A 21 -2.58 12.23 12.90
CA THR A 21 -3.33 10.98 12.79
C THR A 21 -2.45 9.94 12.11
N ILE A 22 -2.27 8.80 12.77
CA ILE A 22 -1.69 7.63 12.11
C ILE A 22 -2.83 6.99 11.33
N ASN A 23 -2.68 6.91 10.02
CA ASN A 23 -3.69 6.33 9.13
C ASN A 23 -3.44 4.84 8.90
N ASP A 24 -2.16 4.42 8.85
CA ASP A 24 -1.80 3.05 8.58
C ASP A 24 -0.41 2.72 9.13
N ILE A 25 -0.20 1.46 9.48
CA ILE A 25 1.08 0.92 9.93
C ILE A 25 1.32 -0.39 9.20
N LEU A 26 2.44 -0.49 8.49
CA LEU A 26 2.92 -1.69 7.85
C LEU A 26 4.17 -2.20 8.57
N VAL A 27 4.14 -3.45 9.01
CA VAL A 27 5.34 -4.16 9.47
C VAL A 27 5.82 -5.03 8.32
N THR A 28 7.02 -4.75 7.83
CA THR A 28 7.59 -5.44 6.67
C THR A 28 8.21 -6.78 7.04
N SER A 29 8.51 -7.59 6.04
CA SER A 29 9.14 -8.91 6.21
C SER A 29 10.50 -8.85 6.92
N ASN A 30 11.22 -7.72 6.80
CA ASN A 30 12.46 -7.46 7.54
C ASN A 30 12.24 -6.77 8.89
N ASN A 31 10.97 -6.65 9.32
CA ASN A 31 10.54 -6.07 10.58
C ASN A 31 10.75 -4.54 10.72
N ASP A 32 10.95 -3.80 9.63
CA ASP A 32 10.85 -2.34 9.65
C ASP A 32 9.37 -1.94 9.77
N LYS A 33 9.09 -0.85 10.49
CA LYS A 33 7.75 -0.32 10.68
C LYS A 33 7.59 0.93 9.81
N TRP A 34 6.72 0.85 8.83
CA TRP A 34 6.33 1.98 8.00
C TRP A 34 5.05 2.58 8.56
N ILE A 35 5.08 3.87 8.87
CA ILE A 35 3.99 4.57 9.54
C ILE A 35 3.55 5.72 8.65
N ASN A 36 2.28 5.72 8.31
CA ASN A 36 1.65 6.76 7.53
C ASN A 36 1.02 7.80 8.45
N ILE A 37 1.51 9.04 8.37
CA ILE A 37 1.11 10.13 9.26
C ILE A 37 0.45 11.25 8.46
N SER A 38 -0.82 11.53 8.76
CA SER A 38 -1.52 12.72 8.30
C SER A 38 -1.28 13.90 9.22
N ARG A 39 -1.12 15.08 8.62
CA ARG A 39 -0.91 16.36 9.31
C ARG A 39 -1.92 17.39 8.83
N PRO A 40 -2.82 17.92 9.68
CA PRO A 40 -3.85 18.87 9.24
C PRO A 40 -3.31 20.20 8.70
N THR A 41 -2.13 20.61 9.16
CA THR A 41 -1.53 21.94 8.87
C THR A 41 -0.25 21.88 8.05
N SER A 42 0.23 20.69 7.72
CA SER A 42 1.46 20.48 6.96
C SER A 42 1.31 19.27 6.04
N GLN A 43 2.25 19.09 5.13
CA GLN A 43 2.28 17.94 4.25
C GLN A 43 2.34 16.63 5.07
N ALA A 44 1.53 15.64 4.68
CA ALA A 44 1.60 14.29 5.22
C ALA A 44 3.01 13.69 5.03
N CYS A 45 3.41 12.79 5.89
CA CYS A 45 4.69 12.11 5.78
C CYS A 45 4.58 10.61 6.05
N LEU A 46 5.54 9.88 5.50
CA LEU A 46 5.83 8.52 5.87
C LEU A 46 7.00 8.51 6.83
N THR A 47 6.90 7.76 7.89
CA THR A 47 7.99 7.52 8.83
C THR A 47 8.36 6.05 8.79
N VAL A 48 9.63 5.76 8.64
CA VAL A 48 10.16 4.40 8.71
C VAL A 48 10.96 4.27 9.99
N VAL A 49 10.60 3.30 10.81
CA VAL A 49 11.34 2.91 12.02
C VAL A 49 12.03 1.59 11.73
N THR A 50 13.34 1.60 11.83
CA THR A 50 14.16 0.42 11.51
C THR A 50 13.90 -0.73 12.47
N ASN A 51 14.16 -1.95 12.00
CA ASN A 51 14.18 -3.13 12.86
C ASN A 51 15.27 -2.97 13.93
N SER A 52 14.84 -3.05 15.19
CA SER A 52 15.73 -3.01 16.36
C SER A 52 15.14 -3.87 17.47
N ASN A 53 15.96 -4.26 18.43
CA ASN A 53 15.53 -5.07 19.58
C ASN A 53 14.67 -4.26 20.57
N SER A 54 14.83 -2.93 20.56
CA SER A 54 14.01 -2.00 21.36
C SER A 54 13.72 -0.74 20.54
N LEU A 55 12.67 0.00 20.93
CA LEU A 55 12.35 1.29 20.30
C LEU A 55 13.42 2.36 20.60
N ASP A 56 14.09 2.26 21.72
CA ASP A 56 15.17 3.20 22.11
C ASP A 56 16.41 3.10 21.20
N GLU A 57 16.63 1.92 20.59
CA GLU A 57 17.70 1.67 19.62
C GLU A 57 17.26 1.92 18.18
N ALA A 58 15.95 2.10 17.94
CA ALA A 58 15.41 2.28 16.61
C ALA A 58 15.77 3.66 16.05
N THR A 59 16.15 3.68 14.80
CA THR A 59 16.32 4.93 14.06
C THR A 59 15.07 5.19 13.22
N SER A 60 14.59 6.43 13.21
CA SER A 60 13.43 6.83 12.42
C SER A 60 13.83 7.79 11.30
N TYR A 61 13.20 7.62 10.13
CA TYR A 61 13.41 8.42 8.94
C TYR A 61 12.06 8.92 8.43
N GLU A 62 11.97 10.21 8.07
CA GLU A 62 10.76 10.82 7.54
C GLU A 62 10.90 11.14 6.05
N PHE A 63 9.85 10.84 5.27
CA PHE A 63 9.74 11.15 3.85
C PHE A 63 8.46 11.92 3.56
N LYS A 64 8.58 12.97 2.75
CA LYS A 64 7.43 13.82 2.37
C LYS A 64 7.21 13.84 0.87
N ASN A 65 8.26 13.65 0.11
CA ASN A 65 8.28 13.76 -1.34
C ASN A 65 8.95 12.55 -1.97
N PHE A 66 8.53 12.23 -3.16
CA PHE A 66 9.13 11.20 -3.99
C PHE A 66 9.51 11.79 -5.35
N ILE A 67 10.46 11.15 -6.01
CA ILE A 67 10.81 11.40 -7.40
C ILE A 67 10.47 10.13 -8.17
N ASP A 68 9.60 10.22 -9.18
CA ASP A 68 9.23 9.07 -9.97
C ASP A 68 10.33 8.64 -10.95
N THR A 69 10.14 7.53 -11.65
CA THR A 69 11.09 6.99 -12.61
C THR A 69 11.31 7.89 -13.83
N ASP A 70 10.42 8.86 -14.08
CA ASP A 70 10.55 9.86 -15.14
C ASP A 70 11.21 11.15 -14.66
N ASN A 71 11.71 11.17 -13.41
CA ASN A 71 12.27 12.32 -12.72
C ASN A 71 11.26 13.45 -12.45
N ASN A 72 9.97 13.14 -12.37
CA ASN A 72 8.97 14.09 -11.91
C ASN A 72 8.82 14.04 -10.40
N ASP A 73 8.57 15.20 -9.80
CA ASP A 73 8.20 15.28 -8.39
C ASP A 73 6.83 14.66 -8.17
N PHE A 74 6.74 13.74 -7.21
CA PHE A 74 5.50 13.17 -6.74
C PHE A 74 5.32 13.51 -5.27
N SER A 75 4.49 14.50 -5.02
CA SER A 75 4.23 15.05 -3.68
C SER A 75 2.73 14.98 -3.38
N PRO A 76 2.24 13.86 -2.82
CA PRO A 76 0.85 13.75 -2.41
C PRO A 76 0.61 14.54 -1.12
N ASN A 77 -0.64 14.98 -0.92
CA ASN A 77 -1.04 15.66 0.31
C ASN A 77 -1.46 14.66 1.40
N ASN A 78 -1.76 13.42 1.01
CA ASN A 78 -2.19 12.38 1.94
C ASN A 78 -1.70 11.01 1.47
N TYR A 79 -1.24 10.22 2.43
CA TYR A 79 -0.95 8.80 2.31
C TYR A 79 -2.08 8.04 3.00
N THR A 80 -2.61 7.01 2.37
CA THR A 80 -3.86 6.36 2.83
C THR A 80 -3.64 4.94 3.34
N CYS A 81 -2.83 4.16 2.64
CA CYS A 81 -2.58 2.76 2.96
C CYS A 81 -1.22 2.30 2.44
N MET A 82 -0.75 1.17 2.96
CA MET A 82 0.50 0.55 2.54
C MET A 82 0.36 -0.96 2.47
N ALA A 83 1.16 -1.60 1.61
CA ALA A 83 1.29 -3.05 1.54
C ALA A 83 2.70 -3.44 1.07
N GLU A 84 3.24 -4.53 1.58
CA GLU A 84 4.45 -5.17 1.05
C GLU A 84 4.03 -6.26 0.07
N ASP A 85 4.63 -6.28 -1.12
CA ASP A 85 4.40 -7.35 -2.07
C ASP A 85 5.43 -8.50 -1.92
N LYS A 86 5.22 -9.58 -2.66
CA LYS A 86 6.07 -10.78 -2.59
C LYS A 86 7.52 -10.55 -3.06
N ASN A 87 7.77 -9.44 -3.77
CA ASN A 87 9.12 -9.02 -4.18
C ASN A 87 9.78 -8.14 -3.11
N GLY A 88 9.09 -7.84 -2.00
CA GLY A 88 9.54 -6.92 -0.97
C GLY A 88 9.41 -5.45 -1.38
N TYR A 89 8.61 -5.14 -2.40
CA TYR A 89 8.31 -3.77 -2.77
C TYR A 89 7.23 -3.21 -1.84
N ILE A 90 7.39 -1.96 -1.44
CA ILE A 90 6.41 -1.28 -0.60
C ILE A 90 5.48 -0.46 -1.47
N TRP A 91 4.23 -0.87 -1.52
CA TRP A 91 3.14 -0.17 -2.18
C TRP A 91 2.54 0.87 -1.25
N ILE A 92 2.26 2.05 -1.78
CA ILE A 92 1.76 3.19 -1.01
C ILE A 92 0.58 3.80 -1.78
N GLY A 93 -0.59 3.76 -1.16
CA GLY A 93 -1.78 4.46 -1.65
C GLY A 93 -1.74 5.93 -1.25
N THR A 94 -2.17 6.79 -2.16
CA THR A 94 -2.20 8.24 -1.94
C THR A 94 -3.49 8.86 -2.51
N ASN A 95 -3.67 10.16 -2.27
CA ASN A 95 -4.74 10.93 -2.92
C ASN A 95 -4.45 11.30 -4.39
N LYS A 96 -3.30 10.87 -4.93
CA LYS A 96 -2.88 11.10 -6.33
C LYS A 96 -2.57 9.79 -7.08
N GLY A 97 -3.07 8.65 -6.60
CA GLY A 97 -2.78 7.34 -7.16
C GLY A 97 -1.90 6.48 -6.27
N ALA A 98 -1.49 5.34 -6.79
CA ALA A 98 -0.59 4.42 -6.11
C ALA A 98 0.84 4.55 -6.64
N ILE A 99 1.80 4.45 -5.73
CA ILE A 99 3.23 4.33 -6.03
C ILE A 99 3.79 3.08 -5.36
N TYR A 100 4.93 2.61 -5.81
CA TYR A 100 5.67 1.57 -5.10
C TYR A 100 7.17 1.83 -5.10
N LEU A 101 7.85 1.31 -4.08
CA LEU A 101 9.26 1.45 -3.85
C LEU A 101 9.94 0.11 -4.12
N THR A 102 10.77 0.05 -5.15
CA THR A 102 11.49 -1.18 -5.54
C THR A 102 12.71 -1.47 -4.66
N ASN A 103 13.21 -0.46 -3.95
CA ASN A 103 14.30 -0.61 -3.00
C ASN A 103 13.98 0.13 -1.69
N PRO A 104 13.10 -0.42 -0.85
CA PRO A 104 12.69 0.23 0.40
C PRO A 104 13.82 0.40 1.42
N LYS A 105 14.92 -0.37 1.29
CA LYS A 105 16.10 -0.21 2.16
C LYS A 105 16.76 1.16 2.04
N LEU A 106 16.58 1.86 0.92
CA LEU A 106 17.05 3.23 0.77
C LEU A 106 16.37 4.21 1.73
N ALA A 107 15.18 3.86 2.23
CA ALA A 107 14.48 4.65 3.23
C ALA A 107 15.23 4.79 4.55
N THR A 108 16.10 3.85 4.86
CA THR A 108 16.86 3.81 6.11
C THR A 108 18.31 4.28 5.95
N THR A 109 18.65 4.92 4.82
CA THR A 109 19.96 5.53 4.61
C THR A 109 19.92 7.00 4.96
N GLU A 110 20.98 7.52 5.57
CA GLU A 110 21.10 8.91 5.99
C GLU A 110 20.91 9.89 4.81
N ASN A 111 20.24 11.04 5.07
CA ASN A 111 20.04 12.17 4.18
C ASN A 111 19.09 12.00 2.98
N ASN A 112 18.19 11.05 2.99
CA ASN A 112 17.26 10.90 1.88
C ASN A 112 15.95 11.67 2.10
N GLN A 113 15.94 12.99 1.82
CA GLN A 113 14.71 13.80 1.89
C GLN A 113 13.73 13.55 0.74
N SER A 114 14.20 12.95 -0.36
CA SER A 114 13.40 12.58 -1.53
C SER A 114 13.71 11.15 -1.92
N MET A 115 12.71 10.29 -1.81
CA MET A 115 12.83 8.89 -2.16
C MET A 115 12.39 8.64 -3.61
N ARG A 116 13.05 7.72 -4.30
CA ARG A 116 12.59 7.31 -5.63
C ARG A 116 11.42 6.35 -5.52
N CYS A 117 10.39 6.60 -6.31
CA CYS A 117 9.24 5.73 -6.44
C CYS A 117 9.00 5.34 -7.90
N THR A 118 8.19 4.30 -8.08
CA THR A 118 7.66 3.92 -9.38
C THR A 118 6.16 4.17 -9.38
N ARG A 119 5.68 4.85 -10.42
CA ARG A 119 4.25 4.95 -10.75
C ARG A 119 3.96 3.91 -11.82
N VAL A 120 2.89 3.13 -11.62
CA VAL A 120 2.51 2.13 -12.62
C VAL A 120 2.13 2.83 -13.93
N LYS A 121 2.75 2.42 -15.04
CA LYS A 121 2.40 2.87 -16.38
C LYS A 121 1.77 1.71 -17.14
N LEU A 122 0.62 1.96 -17.69
CA LEU A 122 -0.07 1.05 -18.58
C LEU A 122 -0.16 1.66 -19.97
N ILE A 123 -0.44 0.83 -20.96
CA ILE A 123 -0.62 1.25 -22.34
C ILE A 123 -2.10 1.07 -22.68
N ASN A 124 -2.74 2.11 -23.21
CA ASN A 124 -4.13 2.03 -23.64
C ASN A 124 -4.26 1.32 -25.01
N GLU A 125 -5.48 1.12 -25.48
CA GLU A 125 -5.78 0.45 -26.75
C GLU A 125 -5.18 1.16 -27.98
N GLU A 126 -4.87 2.45 -27.86
CA GLU A 126 -4.23 3.26 -28.91
C GLU A 126 -2.70 3.19 -28.85
N GLY A 127 -2.12 2.42 -27.90
CA GLY A 127 -0.68 2.31 -27.71
C GLY A 127 -0.05 3.48 -26.95
N ILE A 128 -0.86 4.32 -26.29
CA ILE A 128 -0.40 5.49 -25.55
C ILE A 128 -0.17 5.13 -24.09
N PRO A 129 1.04 5.38 -23.55
CA PRO A 129 1.31 5.14 -22.14
C PRO A 129 0.57 6.17 -21.24
N TYR A 130 0.03 5.71 -20.13
CA TYR A 130 -0.59 6.54 -19.11
C TYR A 130 -0.25 6.05 -17.70
N TYR A 131 -0.29 6.94 -16.71
CA TYR A 131 -0.15 6.55 -15.33
C TYR A 131 -1.45 5.95 -14.82
N PHE A 132 -1.36 4.72 -14.34
CA PHE A 132 -2.50 4.00 -13.78
C PHE A 132 -3.03 4.69 -12.52
N LEU A 133 -4.34 4.91 -12.46
CA LEU A 133 -5.03 5.59 -11.36
C LEU A 133 -4.47 6.98 -11.01
N ASP A 134 -3.94 7.70 -12.01
CA ASP A 134 -3.47 9.07 -11.80
C ASP A 134 -4.61 9.96 -11.27
N ASN A 135 -4.31 10.78 -10.26
CA ASN A 135 -5.27 11.64 -9.56
C ASN A 135 -6.48 10.90 -8.95
N THR A 136 -6.38 9.61 -8.72
CA THR A 136 -7.41 8.79 -8.05
C THR A 136 -7.02 8.59 -6.59
N ILE A 137 -7.97 8.76 -5.68
CA ILE A 137 -7.75 8.49 -4.26
C ILE A 137 -7.76 6.97 -4.04
N ILE A 138 -6.63 6.43 -3.61
CA ILE A 138 -6.49 5.04 -3.22
C ILE A 138 -6.89 4.92 -1.76
N THR A 139 -7.75 3.98 -1.43
CA THR A 139 -8.25 3.77 -0.07
C THR A 139 -7.63 2.57 0.60
N THR A 140 -7.31 1.53 -0.17
CA THR A 140 -6.72 0.29 0.35
C THR A 140 -5.92 -0.42 -0.73
N ILE A 141 -4.85 -1.11 -0.33
CA ILE A 141 -4.05 -2.00 -1.18
C ILE A 141 -3.83 -3.31 -0.43
N LYS A 142 -4.11 -4.44 -1.09
CA LYS A 142 -3.80 -5.78 -0.58
C LYS A 142 -3.09 -6.59 -1.66
N VAL A 143 -2.20 -7.46 -1.23
CA VAL A 143 -1.43 -8.35 -2.11
C VAL A 143 -1.90 -9.77 -1.87
N ASP A 144 -2.28 -10.49 -2.93
CA ASP A 144 -2.71 -11.87 -2.83
C ASP A 144 -1.54 -12.88 -2.96
N ASN A 145 -1.85 -14.15 -2.82
CA ASN A 145 -0.86 -15.21 -2.92
C ASN A 145 -0.19 -15.31 -4.30
N GLY A 146 -0.84 -14.84 -5.36
CA GLY A 146 -0.29 -14.72 -6.71
C GLY A 146 0.47 -13.41 -6.95
N ASN A 147 0.79 -12.65 -5.90
CA ASN A 147 1.45 -11.34 -5.99
C ASN A 147 0.68 -10.29 -6.81
N ARG A 148 -0.65 -10.47 -7.00
CA ARG A 148 -1.48 -9.45 -7.63
C ARG A 148 -1.85 -8.39 -6.61
N LYS A 149 -2.00 -7.15 -7.05
CA LYS A 149 -2.32 -6.01 -6.20
C LYS A 149 -3.79 -5.67 -6.35
N TRP A 150 -4.53 -5.84 -5.28
CA TRP A 150 -5.94 -5.48 -5.15
C TRP A 150 -6.02 -4.06 -4.62
N ILE A 151 -6.50 -3.14 -5.43
CA ILE A 151 -6.47 -1.70 -5.16
C ILE A 151 -7.91 -1.18 -5.10
N GLY A 152 -8.33 -0.74 -3.92
CA GLY A 152 -9.61 -0.07 -3.70
C GLY A 152 -9.48 1.44 -3.85
N THR A 153 -10.52 2.08 -4.37
CA THR A 153 -10.54 3.51 -4.66
C THR A 153 -11.74 4.22 -4.01
N ASP A 154 -11.65 5.53 -3.88
CA ASP A 154 -12.75 6.38 -3.43
C ASP A 154 -13.63 6.81 -4.62
N GLY A 155 -14.35 5.84 -5.25
CA GLY A 155 -15.33 6.13 -6.28
C GLY A 155 -15.09 5.52 -7.67
N SER A 156 -14.06 4.68 -7.86
CA SER A 156 -13.80 3.97 -9.12
C SER A 156 -13.81 2.44 -8.97
N GLY A 157 -14.27 1.93 -7.82
CA GLY A 157 -14.33 0.51 -7.54
C GLY A 157 -12.97 -0.10 -7.18
N VAL A 158 -12.78 -1.35 -7.58
CA VAL A 158 -11.59 -2.16 -7.28
C VAL A 158 -10.87 -2.50 -8.57
N TYR A 159 -9.55 -2.36 -8.55
CA TYR A 159 -8.65 -2.80 -9.62
C TYR A 159 -7.73 -3.89 -9.12
N VAL A 160 -7.46 -4.86 -9.98
CA VAL A 160 -6.49 -5.92 -9.71
C VAL A 160 -5.40 -5.86 -10.77
N LEU A 161 -4.18 -5.52 -10.35
CA LEU A 161 -3.02 -5.56 -11.22
C LEU A 161 -2.39 -6.95 -11.23
N SER A 162 -1.79 -7.31 -12.36
CA SER A 162 -0.95 -8.49 -12.51
C SER A 162 0.22 -8.53 -11.53
N GLU A 163 0.86 -9.68 -11.38
CA GLU A 163 2.04 -9.85 -10.52
C GLU A 163 3.19 -8.90 -10.89
N ASP A 164 3.38 -8.69 -12.18
CA ASP A 164 4.43 -7.83 -12.77
C ASP A 164 4.03 -6.37 -12.94
N ASN A 165 2.78 -6.01 -12.57
CA ASN A 165 2.21 -4.66 -12.65
C ASN A 165 2.05 -4.11 -14.08
N GLN A 166 1.99 -4.97 -15.10
CA GLN A 166 1.93 -4.55 -16.51
C GLN A 166 0.50 -4.47 -17.05
N GLU A 167 -0.47 -5.10 -16.38
CA GLU A 167 -1.85 -5.15 -16.85
C GLU A 167 -2.87 -5.11 -15.72
N ILE A 168 -4.09 -4.68 -16.05
CA ILE A 168 -5.26 -4.80 -15.19
C ILE A 168 -5.91 -6.16 -15.46
N VAL A 169 -5.75 -7.09 -14.51
CA VAL A 169 -6.35 -8.43 -14.60
C VAL A 169 -7.86 -8.39 -14.40
N HIS A 170 -8.31 -7.57 -13.44
CA HIS A 170 -9.72 -7.36 -13.15
C HIS A 170 -9.99 -5.91 -12.78
N GLN A 171 -11.17 -5.44 -13.15
CA GLN A 171 -11.75 -4.20 -12.66
C GLN A 171 -13.20 -4.47 -12.25
N PHE A 172 -13.53 -4.20 -10.99
CA PHE A 172 -14.87 -4.35 -10.45
C PHE A 172 -15.46 -2.99 -10.11
N ASN A 173 -16.64 -2.72 -10.62
CA ASN A 173 -17.45 -1.55 -10.30
C ASN A 173 -18.94 -1.92 -10.30
N THR A 174 -19.79 -1.00 -9.91
CA THR A 174 -21.23 -1.21 -9.83
C THR A 174 -21.91 -1.49 -11.17
N SER A 175 -21.26 -1.19 -12.29
CA SER A 175 -21.79 -1.41 -13.62
C SER A 175 -21.47 -2.80 -14.19
N ASN A 176 -20.42 -3.46 -13.69
CA ASN A 176 -19.91 -4.72 -14.23
C ASN A 176 -19.82 -5.87 -13.20
N SER A 177 -20.16 -5.60 -11.95
CA SER A 177 -20.02 -6.58 -10.86
C SER A 177 -21.09 -6.40 -9.78
N PRO A 178 -21.24 -7.36 -8.84
CA PRO A 178 -22.14 -7.24 -7.71
C PRO A 178 -21.72 -6.23 -6.63
N LEU A 179 -20.69 -5.40 -6.88
CA LEU A 179 -20.32 -4.35 -5.94
C LEU A 179 -21.52 -3.45 -5.63
N LEU A 180 -21.70 -3.15 -4.35
CA LEU A 180 -22.79 -2.31 -3.86
C LEU A 180 -22.50 -0.82 -4.07
N SER A 181 -21.22 -0.46 -4.16
CA SER A 181 -20.73 0.90 -4.38
C SER A 181 -19.33 0.89 -4.97
N ASP A 182 -19.00 1.93 -5.73
CA ASP A 182 -17.64 2.16 -6.25
C ASP A 182 -16.72 2.84 -5.24
N LYS A 183 -17.28 3.27 -4.08
CA LYS A 183 -16.51 3.80 -2.97
C LYS A 183 -16.10 2.68 -2.04
N ILE A 184 -14.83 2.29 -2.15
CA ILE A 184 -14.26 1.17 -1.40
C ILE A 184 -13.54 1.70 -0.16
N TYR A 185 -13.73 1.05 0.98
CA TYR A 185 -13.05 1.39 2.23
C TYR A 185 -11.97 0.39 2.60
N SER A 186 -12.24 -0.89 2.35
CA SER A 186 -11.32 -1.96 2.75
C SER A 186 -11.39 -3.15 1.80
N ILE A 187 -10.28 -3.84 1.67
CA ILE A 187 -10.18 -5.15 1.03
C ILE A 187 -9.43 -6.05 2.00
N GLU A 188 -9.89 -7.29 2.15
CA GLU A 188 -9.19 -8.32 2.92
C GLU A 188 -9.22 -9.64 2.17
N ILE A 189 -8.14 -10.38 2.25
CA ILE A 189 -7.94 -11.64 1.51
C ILE A 189 -7.76 -12.77 2.51
N ASN A 190 -8.62 -13.77 2.41
CA ASN A 190 -8.41 -15.02 3.14
C ASN A 190 -7.34 -15.83 2.40
N GLU A 191 -6.14 -15.85 2.91
CA GLU A 191 -4.99 -16.53 2.29
C GLU A 191 -5.19 -18.04 2.12
N ASN A 192 -5.98 -18.68 3.01
CA ASN A 192 -6.24 -20.11 2.95
C ASN A 192 -7.22 -20.50 1.84
N THR A 193 -8.20 -19.63 1.56
CA THR A 193 -9.26 -19.92 0.58
C THR A 193 -9.13 -19.13 -0.71
N GLY A 194 -8.34 -18.07 -0.71
CA GLY A 194 -8.23 -17.10 -1.80
C GLY A 194 -9.47 -16.23 -1.96
N GLU A 195 -10.42 -16.27 -1.02
CA GLU A 195 -11.60 -15.42 -1.05
C GLU A 195 -11.27 -14.00 -0.64
N VAL A 196 -11.71 -13.04 -1.45
CA VAL A 196 -11.47 -11.61 -1.25
C VAL A 196 -12.75 -10.95 -0.76
N PHE A 197 -12.66 -10.25 0.35
CA PHE A 197 -13.75 -9.48 0.94
C PHE A 197 -13.56 -8.00 0.65
N ILE A 198 -14.61 -7.36 0.13
CA ILE A 198 -14.57 -5.95 -0.30
C ILE A 198 -15.64 -5.18 0.48
N GLY A 199 -15.20 -4.27 1.33
CA GLY A 199 -16.04 -3.38 2.12
C GLY A 199 -16.21 -2.02 1.44
N SER A 200 -17.45 -1.60 1.25
CA SER A 200 -17.82 -0.31 0.67
C SER A 200 -18.69 0.50 1.65
N ASP A 201 -19.03 1.74 1.30
CA ASP A 201 -19.98 2.56 2.06
C ASP A 201 -21.42 2.00 2.08
N LYS A 202 -21.72 0.99 1.24
CA LYS A 202 -23.05 0.35 1.16
C LYS A 202 -23.09 -1.09 1.61
N GLY A 203 -21.95 -1.65 2.05
CA GLY A 203 -21.91 -2.99 2.58
C GLY A 203 -20.70 -3.80 2.15
N LEU A 204 -20.78 -5.11 2.36
CA LEU A 204 -19.73 -6.08 2.15
C LEU A 204 -20.09 -7.02 1.00
N VAL A 205 -19.13 -7.29 0.12
CA VAL A 205 -19.21 -8.28 -0.95
C VAL A 205 -18.01 -9.21 -0.85
N SER A 206 -18.15 -10.48 -1.20
CA SER A 206 -17.01 -11.38 -1.39
C SER A 206 -16.86 -11.78 -2.85
N TYR A 207 -15.61 -11.96 -3.26
CA TYR A 207 -15.24 -12.51 -4.56
C TYR A 207 -14.36 -13.74 -4.37
N LYS A 208 -14.68 -14.79 -5.09
CA LYS A 208 -13.91 -16.03 -5.10
C LYS A 208 -13.62 -16.43 -6.53
N GLY A 209 -12.38 -16.19 -6.96
CA GLY A 209 -11.88 -16.58 -8.26
C GLY A 209 -10.85 -17.71 -8.14
N GLU A 210 -10.70 -18.53 -9.19
CA GLU A 210 -9.75 -19.64 -9.20
C GLU A 210 -8.29 -19.16 -9.05
N ALA A 211 -7.98 -17.97 -9.53
CA ALA A 211 -6.63 -17.43 -9.51
C ALA A 211 -6.20 -16.80 -8.17
N THR A 212 -7.10 -16.66 -7.18
CA THR A 212 -6.74 -16.15 -5.84
C THR A 212 -6.16 -17.22 -4.93
N LYS A 213 -6.39 -18.49 -5.27
CA LYS A 213 -5.84 -19.62 -4.53
C LYS A 213 -4.39 -19.87 -4.98
N GLY A 214 -3.41 -19.66 -4.09
CA GLY A 214 -2.04 -20.11 -4.31
C GLY A 214 -2.00 -21.64 -4.49
N LYS A 215 -1.05 -22.16 -5.28
CA LYS A 215 -0.83 -23.61 -5.37
C LYS A 215 -0.35 -24.13 -4.00
N ASP A 216 -1.14 -24.99 -3.39
CA ASP A 216 -0.79 -25.68 -2.15
C ASP A 216 0.24 -26.80 -2.37
N ASP A 217 0.72 -27.02 -3.59
CA ASP A 217 1.56 -28.14 -3.90
C ASP A 217 2.69 -27.80 -4.89
N TYR A 218 3.93 -27.84 -4.39
CA TYR A 218 5.16 -27.78 -5.18
C TYR A 218 5.65 -29.18 -5.59
N SER A 219 4.82 -30.23 -5.46
CA SER A 219 5.25 -31.61 -5.71
C SER A 219 5.40 -31.97 -7.19
N ASP A 220 5.00 -31.10 -8.12
CA ASP A 220 5.00 -31.37 -9.56
C ASP A 220 6.09 -30.63 -10.35
N VAL A 221 7.23 -30.30 -9.72
CA VAL A 221 8.43 -29.84 -10.44
C VAL A 221 9.38 -31.01 -10.58
N TYR A 222 9.26 -31.74 -11.68
CA TYR A 222 10.28 -32.63 -12.22
C TYR A 222 10.80 -32.10 -13.55
#